data_48d91c5e61ab3c637ff327900b7268b0
#
_entry.id   48d91c5e61ab3c637ff327900b7268b0
#
_cell.length_a   1.000
_cell.length_b   1.000
_cell.length_c   1.000
_cell.angle_alpha   90.00
_cell.angle_beta   90.00
_cell.angle_gamma   90.00
#
_symmetry.space_group_name_H-M   'P 1'
#
loop_
_entity.id
_entity.type
_entity.pdbx_description
1 polymer ?
#
loop_
_entity_poly.entity_id
_entity_poly.type
_entity_poly.pdbx_seq_one_letter_code
_entity_poly.pdbx_strand_id
1 'polypeptide(L)'
;MLVSAKEMLQKAKAGHYAVGQFNINNLEWTKSILLTAQEMDSPVILGVSEGAGKYMCGFKTVSAMVKAMIEELNITVPVALHLDHGTYEGCYKCIKAGFTSIMFDGSHYPIEENIAKTKELVSVAHNMDMSIEAEVGS
;
A
#
# COMPACT_ATOMS: atom_id res chain seq x y z
N MET A 1 2.57 -10.09 8.73
CA MET A 1 1.79 -9.14 9.56
C MET A 1 1.58 -7.86 8.76
N LEU A 2 0.37 -7.36 8.78
CA LEU A 2 -0.02 -6.20 7.95
C LEU A 2 0.31 -4.90 8.70
N VAL A 3 1.22 -4.10 8.12
CA VAL A 3 1.75 -2.87 8.75
C VAL A 3 1.90 -1.77 7.69
N SER A 4 2.13 -0.53 8.14
CA SER A 4 2.50 0.55 7.20
C SER A 4 3.91 0.29 6.65
N ALA A 5 4.28 1.01 5.61
CA ALA A 5 5.61 0.89 5.03
C ALA A 5 6.68 1.67 5.80
N LYS A 6 6.30 2.45 6.80
CA LYS A 6 7.22 3.37 7.49
C LYS A 6 8.44 2.68 8.09
N GLU A 7 8.20 1.71 8.98
CA GLU A 7 9.29 1.06 9.70
C GLU A 7 10.17 0.22 8.77
N MET A 8 9.56 -0.54 7.86
CA MET A 8 10.33 -1.34 6.91
C MET A 8 11.23 -0.49 6.00
N LEU A 9 10.75 0.70 5.59
CA LEU A 9 11.53 1.61 4.76
C LEU A 9 12.63 2.32 5.56
N GLN A 10 12.38 2.64 6.83
CA GLN A 10 13.43 3.20 7.70
C GLN A 10 14.56 2.20 7.92
N LYS A 11 14.24 0.94 8.15
CA LYS A 11 15.23 -0.13 8.29
C LYS A 11 16.00 -0.37 7.00
N ALA A 12 15.31 -0.33 5.87
CA ALA A 12 15.93 -0.49 4.56
C ALA A 12 16.93 0.63 4.27
N LYS A 13 16.56 1.86 4.58
CA LYS A 13 17.45 3.01 4.43
C LYS A 13 18.70 2.88 5.30
N ALA A 14 18.53 2.53 6.56
CA ALA A 14 19.64 2.35 7.49
C ALA A 14 20.55 1.17 7.10
N GLY A 15 19.97 0.10 6.55
CA GLY A 15 20.69 -1.10 6.15
C GLY A 15 21.19 -1.09 4.71
N HIS A 16 20.95 -0.02 3.95
CA HIS A 16 21.35 0.13 2.55
C HIS A 16 20.81 -0.97 1.65
N TYR A 17 19.53 -1.28 1.77
CA TYR A 17 18.83 -2.21 0.87
C TYR A 17 17.47 -1.63 0.47
N ALA A 18 16.84 -2.24 -0.51
CA ALA A 18 15.51 -1.83 -0.97
C ALA A 18 14.45 -2.84 -0.54
N VAL A 19 13.23 -2.36 -0.37
CA VAL A 19 12.05 -3.21 -0.18
C VAL A 19 11.31 -3.32 -1.50
N GLY A 20 10.99 -4.55 -1.92
CA GLY A 20 10.26 -4.76 -3.16
C GLY A 20 8.78 -4.38 -3.03
N GLN A 21 8.26 -3.70 -4.04
CA GLN A 21 6.83 -3.47 -4.20
C GLN A 21 6.37 -4.22 -5.44
N PHE A 22 5.40 -5.12 -5.27
CA PHE A 22 4.90 -5.97 -6.34
C PHE A 22 3.41 -5.77 -6.51
N ASN A 23 2.97 -5.65 -7.76
CA ASN A 23 1.56 -5.50 -8.09
C ASN A 23 0.82 -6.80 -7.83
N ILE A 24 -0.35 -6.70 -7.22
CA ILE A 24 -1.25 -7.84 -7.08
C ILE A 24 -2.51 -7.59 -7.90
N ASN A 25 -2.94 -8.59 -8.66
CA ASN A 25 -4.13 -8.51 -9.51
C ASN A 25 -5.12 -9.62 -9.22
N ASN A 26 -4.71 -10.64 -8.47
CA ASN A 26 -5.55 -11.80 -8.15
C ASN A 26 -4.97 -12.55 -6.94
N LEU A 27 -5.67 -13.58 -6.53
CA LEU A 27 -5.28 -14.41 -5.39
C LEU A 27 -3.95 -15.14 -5.65
N GLU A 28 -3.76 -15.66 -6.85
CA GLU A 28 -2.59 -16.48 -7.19
C GLU A 28 -1.30 -15.67 -7.14
N TRP A 29 -1.33 -14.45 -7.66
CA TRP A 29 -0.17 -13.55 -7.59
C TRP A 29 0.14 -13.17 -6.13
N THR A 30 -0.91 -12.84 -5.38
CA THR A 30 -0.76 -12.48 -3.97
C THR A 30 -0.15 -13.64 -3.18
N LYS A 31 -0.63 -14.85 -3.40
CA LYS A 31 -0.11 -16.05 -2.74
C LYS A 31 1.38 -16.27 -3.04
N SER A 32 1.77 -16.18 -4.31
CA SER A 32 3.18 -16.32 -4.70
C SER A 32 4.08 -15.31 -4.04
N ILE A 33 3.65 -14.06 -4.03
CA ILE A 33 4.44 -12.97 -3.43
C ILE A 33 4.59 -13.17 -1.92
N LEU A 34 3.50 -13.48 -1.23
CA LEU A 34 3.52 -13.67 0.22
C LEU A 34 4.37 -14.87 0.64
N LEU A 35 4.22 -16.00 -0.04
CA LEU A 35 5.01 -17.20 0.26
C LEU A 35 6.50 -16.97 0.01
N THR A 36 6.84 -16.29 -1.09
CA THR A 36 8.24 -15.98 -1.39
C THR A 36 8.83 -15.01 -0.37
N ALA A 37 8.09 -13.97 0.02
CA ALA A 37 8.53 -13.02 1.03
C ALA A 37 8.79 -13.74 2.36
N GLN A 38 7.91 -14.65 2.75
CA GLN A 38 8.06 -15.42 3.99
C GLN A 38 9.28 -16.35 3.92
N GLU A 39 9.45 -17.04 2.80
CA GLU A 39 10.59 -17.95 2.60
C GLU A 39 11.93 -17.20 2.66
N MET A 40 11.97 -15.99 2.10
CA MET A 40 13.16 -15.15 2.05
C MET A 40 13.35 -14.28 3.30
N ASP A 41 12.45 -14.39 4.28
CA ASP A 41 12.45 -13.56 5.48
C ASP A 41 12.56 -12.05 5.13
N SER A 42 11.80 -11.65 4.13
CA SER A 42 11.89 -10.30 3.56
C SER A 42 10.58 -9.54 3.72
N PRO A 43 10.60 -8.28 4.17
CA PRO A 43 9.41 -7.44 4.13
C PRO A 43 9.00 -7.21 2.69
N VAL A 44 7.71 -6.94 2.48
CA VAL A 44 7.18 -6.75 1.13
C VAL A 44 6.06 -5.71 1.12
N ILE A 45 5.93 -5.00 0.01
CA ILE A 45 4.82 -4.08 -0.24
C ILE A 45 3.98 -4.67 -1.37
N LEU A 46 2.69 -4.86 -1.10
CA LEU A 46 1.72 -5.29 -2.11
C LEU A 46 1.09 -4.05 -2.72
N GLY A 47 1.39 -3.77 -3.97
CA GLY A 47 0.88 -2.61 -4.69
C GLY A 47 -0.42 -2.92 -5.41
N VAL A 48 -1.42 -2.06 -5.22
CA VAL A 48 -2.74 -2.21 -5.84
C VAL A 48 -3.07 -0.92 -6.57
N SER A 49 -3.20 -0.99 -7.89
CA SER A 49 -3.72 0.13 -8.67
C SER A 49 -5.25 0.21 -8.52
N GLU A 50 -5.84 1.35 -8.86
CA GLU A 50 -7.30 1.47 -8.86
C GLU A 50 -7.95 0.49 -9.84
N GLY A 51 -7.31 0.28 -10.99
CA GLY A 51 -7.76 -0.72 -11.96
C GLY A 51 -7.72 -2.14 -11.41
N ALA A 52 -6.66 -2.51 -10.73
CA ALA A 52 -6.55 -3.83 -10.09
C ALA A 52 -7.57 -3.99 -8.96
N GLY A 53 -7.78 -2.96 -8.16
CA GLY A 53 -8.79 -2.97 -7.11
C GLY A 53 -10.18 -3.20 -7.68
N LYS A 54 -10.52 -2.52 -8.77
CA LYS A 54 -11.80 -2.70 -9.45
C LYS A 54 -11.93 -4.12 -10.02
N TYR A 55 -10.87 -4.62 -10.65
CA TYR A 55 -10.83 -5.99 -11.19
C TYR A 55 -11.10 -7.03 -10.11
N MET A 56 -10.54 -6.84 -8.92
CA MET A 56 -10.71 -7.76 -7.78
C MET A 56 -11.99 -7.49 -6.98
N CYS A 57 -12.95 -6.76 -7.51
CA CYS A 57 -14.27 -6.45 -6.92
C CYS A 57 -14.24 -5.34 -5.86
N GLY A 58 -13.18 -4.57 -5.77
CA GLY A 58 -13.09 -3.41 -4.88
C GLY A 58 -12.03 -3.53 -3.80
N PHE A 59 -11.68 -2.40 -3.21
CA PHE A 59 -10.59 -2.33 -2.21
C PHE A 59 -10.91 -3.11 -0.94
N LYS A 60 -12.16 -3.13 -0.52
CA LYS A 60 -12.58 -3.90 0.66
C LYS A 60 -12.36 -5.40 0.43
N THR A 61 -12.68 -5.89 -0.76
CA THR A 61 -12.42 -7.29 -1.14
C THR A 61 -10.92 -7.59 -1.13
N VAL A 62 -10.11 -6.70 -1.70
CA VAL A 62 -8.65 -6.84 -1.70
C VAL A 62 -8.11 -6.92 -0.28
N SER A 63 -8.52 -5.99 0.57
CA SER A 63 -8.08 -5.96 1.97
C SER A 63 -8.47 -7.23 2.72
N ALA A 64 -9.70 -7.71 2.55
CA ALA A 64 -10.18 -8.93 3.18
C ALA A 64 -9.39 -10.15 2.70
N MET A 65 -9.13 -10.24 1.40
CA MET A 65 -8.34 -11.32 0.80
C MET A 65 -6.92 -11.35 1.38
N VAL A 66 -6.25 -10.22 1.38
CA VAL A 66 -4.86 -10.13 1.86
C VAL A 66 -4.77 -10.47 3.35
N LYS A 67 -5.68 -9.94 4.17
CA LYS A 67 -5.72 -10.24 5.61
C LYS A 67 -5.93 -11.73 5.87
N ALA A 68 -6.89 -12.34 5.17
CA ALA A 68 -7.16 -13.77 5.30
C ALA A 68 -5.95 -14.60 4.88
N MET A 69 -5.30 -14.25 3.79
CA MET A 69 -4.14 -14.99 3.30
C MET A 69 -2.94 -14.89 4.24
N ILE A 70 -2.69 -13.72 4.82
CA ILE A 70 -1.62 -13.54 5.81
C ILE A 70 -1.84 -14.49 6.99
N GLU A 71 -3.08 -14.59 7.46
CA GLU A 71 -3.45 -15.47 8.57
C GLU A 71 -3.32 -16.96 8.19
N GLU A 72 -3.98 -17.37 7.09
CA GLU A 72 -4.00 -18.76 6.66
C GLU A 72 -2.63 -19.30 6.26
N LEU A 73 -1.78 -18.46 5.67
CA LEU A 73 -0.43 -18.84 5.24
C LEU A 73 0.63 -18.63 6.32
N ASN A 74 0.23 -18.17 7.52
CA ASN A 74 1.14 -17.89 8.63
C ASN A 74 2.28 -16.95 8.24
N ILE A 75 1.95 -15.84 7.57
CA ILE A 75 2.94 -14.85 7.13
C ILE A 75 3.32 -13.98 8.33
N THR A 76 4.57 -14.04 8.74
CA THR A 76 5.09 -13.27 9.89
C THR A 76 5.96 -12.09 9.47
N VAL A 77 6.46 -12.07 8.23
CA VAL A 77 7.22 -10.91 7.74
C VAL A 77 6.32 -9.68 7.62
N PRO A 78 6.87 -8.48 7.77
CA PRO A 78 6.09 -7.25 7.58
C PRO A 78 5.55 -7.15 6.16
N VAL A 79 4.24 -6.88 6.02
CA VAL A 79 3.57 -6.70 4.74
C VAL A 79 2.83 -5.38 4.78
N ALA A 80 3.06 -4.51 3.81
CA ALA A 80 2.27 -3.30 3.61
C ALA A 80 1.31 -3.51 2.44
N LEU A 81 0.06 -3.15 2.62
CA LEU A 81 -0.95 -3.13 1.56
C LEU A 81 -1.12 -1.69 1.08
N HIS A 82 -0.70 -1.42 -0.13
CA HIS A 82 -0.45 -0.08 -0.66
C HIS A 82 -1.29 0.23 -1.89
N LEU A 83 -1.98 1.36 -1.87
CA LEU A 83 -2.63 1.91 -3.08
C LEU A 83 -1.57 2.63 -3.91
N ASP A 84 -1.40 2.19 -5.16
CA ASP A 84 -0.44 2.77 -6.09
C ASP A 84 -1.14 3.75 -7.04
N HIS A 85 -0.57 4.93 -7.24
CA HIS A 85 -1.11 6.00 -8.09
C HIS A 85 -2.59 6.27 -7.83
N GLY A 86 -2.96 6.48 -6.57
CA GLY A 86 -4.34 6.70 -6.17
C GLY A 86 -4.84 8.10 -6.47
N THR A 87 -6.13 8.20 -6.84
CA THR A 87 -6.85 9.46 -6.86
C THR A 87 -7.16 9.90 -5.43
N TYR A 88 -7.56 11.16 -5.27
CA TYR A 88 -7.98 11.68 -3.97
C TYR A 88 -9.09 10.81 -3.35
N GLU A 89 -10.12 10.47 -4.13
CA GLU A 89 -11.21 9.61 -3.68
C GLU A 89 -10.76 8.18 -3.42
N GLY A 90 -9.90 7.65 -4.26
CA GLY A 90 -9.32 6.30 -4.09
C GLY A 90 -8.53 6.17 -2.81
N CYS A 91 -7.79 7.20 -2.43
CA CYS A 91 -7.08 7.23 -1.16
C CYS A 91 -8.03 7.09 0.03
N TYR A 92 -9.12 7.83 0.05
CA TYR A 92 -10.13 7.71 1.12
C TYR A 92 -10.80 6.35 1.13
N LYS A 93 -11.10 5.77 -0.03
CA LYS A 93 -11.67 4.42 -0.12
C LYS A 93 -10.73 3.39 0.48
N CYS A 94 -9.43 3.51 0.21
CA CYS A 94 -8.43 2.58 0.76
C CYS A 94 -8.24 2.74 2.26
N ILE A 95 -8.30 3.98 2.77
CA ILE A 95 -8.26 4.24 4.21
C ILE A 95 -9.42 3.51 4.89
N LYS A 96 -10.63 3.62 4.35
CA LYS A 96 -11.82 2.93 4.88
C LYS A 96 -11.74 1.41 4.73
N ALA A 97 -11.11 0.94 3.67
CA ALA A 97 -11.03 -0.50 3.38
C ALA A 97 -10.01 -1.24 4.25
N GLY A 98 -9.15 -0.53 4.95
CA GLY A 98 -8.14 -1.14 5.81
C GLY A 98 -6.78 -1.34 5.15
N PHE A 99 -6.47 -0.59 4.11
CA PHE A 99 -5.10 -0.51 3.57
C PHE A 99 -4.18 0.11 4.61
N THR A 100 -2.90 -0.18 4.53
CA THR A 100 -1.89 0.31 5.48
C THR A 100 -0.97 1.36 4.88
N SER A 101 -1.09 1.60 3.58
CA SER A 101 -0.25 2.56 2.86
C SER A 101 -0.99 3.06 1.63
N ILE A 102 -0.78 4.31 1.26
CA ILE A 102 -1.38 4.90 0.06
C ILE A 102 -0.38 5.79 -0.65
N MET A 103 -0.51 5.90 -1.97
CA MET A 103 0.14 6.93 -2.75
C MET A 103 -0.91 7.81 -3.39
N PHE A 104 -0.87 9.10 -3.07
CA PHE A 104 -1.72 10.10 -3.71
C PHE A 104 -0.97 10.71 -4.89
N ASP A 105 -1.49 10.49 -6.09
CA ASP A 105 -0.95 11.11 -7.30
C ASP A 105 -1.75 12.37 -7.64
N GLY A 106 -1.27 13.50 -7.12
CA GLY A 106 -1.85 14.81 -7.39
C GLY A 106 -1.10 15.60 -8.47
N SER A 107 -0.23 14.93 -9.23
CA SER A 107 0.65 15.60 -10.20
C SER A 107 -0.11 16.32 -11.31
N HIS A 108 -1.35 15.93 -11.60
CA HIS A 108 -2.19 16.56 -12.62
C HIS A 108 -2.91 17.82 -12.12
N TYR A 109 -2.90 18.11 -10.83
CA TYR A 109 -3.46 19.33 -10.25
C TYR A 109 -2.44 20.48 -10.31
N PRO A 110 -2.89 21.74 -10.29
CA PRO A 110 -1.97 22.85 -9.97
C PRO A 110 -1.27 22.59 -8.64
N ILE A 111 -0.02 23.07 -8.50
CA ILE A 111 0.81 22.72 -7.34
C ILE A 111 0.16 23.09 -6.00
N GLU A 112 -0.55 24.21 -5.92
CA GLU A 112 -1.22 24.64 -4.68
C GLU A 112 -2.33 23.67 -4.28
N GLU A 113 -3.08 23.16 -5.24
CA GLU A 113 -4.14 22.17 -5.00
C GLU A 113 -3.55 20.82 -4.60
N ASN A 114 -2.48 20.39 -5.27
CA ASN A 114 -1.75 19.18 -4.92
C ASN A 114 -1.26 19.25 -3.47
N ILE A 115 -0.65 20.37 -3.09
CA ILE A 115 -0.15 20.57 -1.71
C ILE A 115 -1.29 20.48 -0.71
N ALA A 116 -2.41 21.16 -0.96
CA ALA A 116 -3.54 21.18 -0.03
C ALA A 116 -4.15 19.80 0.17
N LYS A 117 -4.38 19.07 -0.92
CA LYS A 117 -4.92 17.71 -0.86
C LYS A 117 -3.96 16.73 -0.20
N THR A 118 -2.67 16.85 -0.49
CA THR A 118 -1.64 16.02 0.12
C THR A 118 -1.56 16.23 1.62
N LYS A 119 -1.58 17.48 2.07
CA LYS A 119 -1.57 17.80 3.51
C LYS A 119 -2.77 17.19 4.24
N GLU A 120 -3.94 17.28 3.64
CA GLU A 120 -5.16 16.69 4.21
C GLU A 120 -5.00 15.18 4.35
N LEU A 121 -4.58 14.50 3.27
CA LEU A 121 -4.40 13.05 3.27
C LEU A 121 -3.32 12.59 4.22
N VAL A 122 -2.23 13.34 4.35
CA VAL A 122 -1.15 13.04 5.31
C VAL A 122 -1.71 13.02 6.74
N SER A 123 -2.51 14.04 7.08
CA SER A 123 -3.12 14.12 8.41
C SER A 123 -4.02 12.91 8.69
N VAL A 124 -4.89 12.56 7.74
CA VAL A 124 -5.80 11.42 7.89
C VAL A 124 -5.04 10.10 7.95
N ALA A 125 -4.08 9.89 7.05
CA ALA A 125 -3.30 8.65 6.99
C ALA A 125 -2.48 8.45 8.27
N HIS A 126 -1.79 9.47 8.74
CA HIS A 126 -0.99 9.37 9.96
C HIS A 126 -1.83 9.10 11.20
N ASN A 127 -3.05 9.66 11.26
CA ASN A 127 -3.97 9.35 12.36
C ASN A 127 -4.44 7.91 12.37
N MET A 128 -4.33 7.21 11.25
CA MET A 128 -4.68 5.80 11.09
C MET A 128 -3.46 4.89 11.08
N ASP A 129 -2.30 5.40 11.45
CA ASP A 129 -1.02 4.67 11.41
C ASP A 129 -0.66 4.15 10.00
N MET A 130 -1.05 4.87 8.98
CA MET A 130 -0.75 4.52 7.59
C MET A 130 0.43 5.34 7.08
N SER A 131 1.18 4.75 6.17
CA SER A 131 2.19 5.48 5.39
C SER A 131 1.56 6.09 4.15
N ILE A 132 2.16 7.17 3.66
CA ILE A 132 1.68 7.87 2.47
C ILE A 132 2.85 8.38 1.62
N GLU A 133 2.71 8.22 0.31
CA GLU A 133 3.56 8.85 -0.71
C GLU A 133 2.74 9.90 -1.45
N ALA A 134 3.44 10.82 -2.07
CA ALA A 134 2.84 11.84 -2.93
C ALA A 134 3.70 12.06 -4.16
N GLU A 135 3.12 12.61 -5.19
CA GLU A 135 3.82 12.86 -6.45
C GLU A 135 3.71 14.32 -6.86
N VAL A 136 4.83 14.87 -7.31
CA VAL A 136 4.92 16.22 -7.89
C VAL A 136 5.49 16.12 -9.30
N GLY A 137 5.21 17.13 -10.11
CA GLY A 137 5.65 17.15 -11.49
C GLY A 137 4.66 16.44 -12.41
N SER A 138 5.04 16.28 -13.63
CA SER A 138 4.19 15.67 -14.66
C SER A 138 5.01 14.84 -15.63
#